data_d6a854256117a53198cb1c1620ac6031
#
_entry.id   d6a854256117a53198cb1c1620ac6031
#
_cell.length_a   1.000
_cell.length_b   1.000
_cell.length_c   1.000
_cell.angle_alpha   90.00
_cell.angle_beta   90.00
_cell.angle_gamma   90.00
#
_symmetry.space_group_name_H-M   'P 1'
#
loop_
_entity.id
_entity.type
_entity.pdbx_description
1 polymer ?
#
loop_
_entity_poly.entity_id
_entity_poly.type
_entity_poly.pdbx_seq_one_letter_code
_entity_poly.pdbx_strand_id
1 'polypeptide(L)'
;VDLTQWAIRSVDLEKIEFTSLIDDFLDKGSISFLTSEANKGKTFLSFAICKHLLEFNKIRKIIYFDGDNSKITIKSRIKKSMQIGGYYFLDYPAFNYIQTSNALECGTDEIEVDFNFIVEKYLEPLMQSGGLVDVFIVFDSLFNFFNGDMNDNKKVAEFMKIIKKISHKGEATFLFIHHKGKSAESEFMGGVNFLNATDNLFKIQTSNNDGEILNIELNTKKARNFLPYNLKVDIDLNTLDLKIERAINENDTNFLAKAKEIIEQKGEILQGELLELLEKSKTDTHAIKKLESGKGLYFNIIEKSRATGGKALKYYVPLKENKTIINGIEINAEQTLFSE
;
A
#
# COMPACT_ATOMS: atom_id res chain seq x y z
N VAL A 1 -12.45 -24.61 27.78
CA VAL A 1 -12.51 -24.20 26.36
C VAL A 1 -11.51 -25.03 25.60
N ASP A 2 -12.00 -25.80 24.62
CA ASP A 2 -11.12 -26.57 23.72
C ASP A 2 -10.54 -25.63 22.65
N LEU A 3 -9.24 -25.35 22.74
CA LEU A 3 -8.55 -24.45 21.82
C LEU A 3 -8.29 -25.09 20.45
N THR A 4 -8.45 -26.43 20.33
CA THR A 4 -8.19 -27.11 19.06
C THR A 4 -9.21 -26.72 17.96
N GLN A 5 -10.40 -26.24 18.34
CA GLN A 5 -11.40 -25.70 17.41
C GLN A 5 -10.93 -24.43 16.69
N TRP A 6 -9.88 -23.75 17.20
CA TRP A 6 -9.28 -22.56 16.61
C TRP A 6 -8.02 -22.88 15.79
N ALA A 7 -7.65 -24.15 15.69
CA ALA A 7 -6.50 -24.57 14.91
C ALA A 7 -6.79 -24.39 13.41
N ILE A 8 -5.94 -23.60 12.74
CA ILE A 8 -5.99 -23.41 11.29
C ILE A 8 -5.40 -24.67 10.63
N ARG A 9 -6.11 -25.23 9.66
CA ARG A 9 -5.69 -26.37 8.87
C ARG A 9 -5.29 -25.93 7.47
N SER A 10 -4.50 -26.75 6.74
CA SER A 10 -4.10 -26.44 5.38
C SER A 10 -5.30 -26.18 4.45
N VAL A 11 -6.37 -26.95 4.60
CA VAL A 11 -7.62 -26.77 3.84
C VAL A 11 -8.29 -25.41 4.07
N ASP A 12 -8.08 -24.78 5.22
CA ASP A 12 -8.60 -23.44 5.50
C ASP A 12 -7.80 -22.38 4.75
N LEU A 13 -6.49 -22.62 4.57
CA LEU A 13 -5.59 -21.73 3.84
C LEU A 13 -5.74 -21.82 2.32
N GLU A 14 -6.09 -22.98 1.79
CA GLU A 14 -6.33 -23.19 0.34
C GLU A 14 -7.46 -22.32 -0.22
N LYS A 15 -8.37 -21.85 0.64
CA LYS A 15 -9.51 -21.00 0.26
C LYS A 15 -9.20 -19.50 0.35
N ILE A 16 -8.04 -19.14 0.89
CA ILE A 16 -7.66 -17.75 1.08
C ILE A 16 -6.86 -17.28 -0.12
N GLU A 17 -7.42 -16.35 -0.87
CA GLU A 17 -6.70 -15.67 -1.94
C GLU A 17 -6.02 -14.41 -1.41
N PHE A 18 -4.70 -14.33 -1.61
CA PHE A 18 -3.97 -13.12 -1.36
C PHE A 18 -4.26 -12.11 -2.47
N THR A 19 -4.79 -10.94 -2.11
CA THR A 19 -5.13 -9.90 -3.08
C THR A 19 -4.28 -8.65 -2.83
N SER A 20 -3.43 -8.30 -3.79
CA SER A 20 -2.78 -7.00 -3.85
C SER A 20 -3.76 -5.96 -4.41
N LEU A 21 -3.95 -4.87 -3.71
CA LEU A 21 -4.73 -3.71 -4.18
C LEU A 21 -3.86 -2.80 -5.06
N ILE A 22 -2.64 -2.57 -4.63
CA ILE A 22 -1.58 -1.87 -5.37
C ILE A 22 -0.27 -2.62 -5.09
N ASP A 23 0.34 -3.14 -6.13
CA ASP A 23 1.54 -3.97 -6.01
C ASP A 23 2.67 -3.25 -5.28
N ASP A 24 3.38 -3.99 -4.41
CA ASP A 24 4.46 -3.51 -3.55
C ASP A 24 4.08 -2.34 -2.59
N PHE A 25 2.78 -2.03 -2.48
CA PHE A 25 2.32 -0.91 -1.67
C PHE A 25 1.14 -1.26 -0.76
N LEU A 26 0.06 -1.81 -1.27
CA LEU A 26 -1.17 -1.98 -0.50
C LEU A 26 -1.84 -3.32 -0.75
N ASP A 27 -2.04 -4.11 0.32
CA ASP A 27 -2.74 -5.38 0.28
C ASP A 27 -4.13 -5.26 0.91
N LYS A 28 -5.08 -6.05 0.42
CA LYS A 28 -6.40 -6.18 1.01
C LYS A 28 -6.30 -6.65 2.47
N GLY A 29 -7.06 -6.01 3.35
CA GLY A 29 -7.07 -6.33 4.79
C GLY A 29 -5.84 -5.86 5.55
N SER A 30 -4.89 -5.15 4.94
CA SER A 30 -3.70 -4.63 5.61
C SER A 30 -3.98 -3.35 6.41
N ILE A 31 -3.15 -3.12 7.43
CA ILE A 31 -3.09 -1.87 8.19
C ILE A 31 -1.81 -1.16 7.82
N SER A 32 -1.94 -0.06 7.08
CA SER A 32 -0.83 0.69 6.52
C SER A 32 -0.72 2.09 7.13
N PHE A 33 0.51 2.57 7.30
CA PHE A 33 0.80 3.93 7.75
C PHE A 33 1.64 4.66 6.71
N LEU A 34 1.26 5.91 6.44
CA LEU A 34 1.99 6.85 5.59
C LEU A 34 2.49 8.02 6.44
N THR A 35 3.80 8.15 6.57
CA THR A 35 4.42 9.17 7.43
C THR A 35 5.24 10.18 6.64
N SER A 36 5.23 11.43 7.04
CA SER A 36 6.17 12.46 6.58
C SER A 36 6.08 13.71 7.43
N GLU A 37 6.95 14.68 7.15
CA GLU A 37 6.80 16.07 7.56
C GLU A 37 5.53 16.69 6.95
N ALA A 38 5.13 17.86 7.44
CA ALA A 38 4.03 18.63 6.84
C ALA A 38 4.34 19.01 5.38
N ASN A 39 3.29 19.22 4.59
CA ASN A 39 3.39 19.69 3.20
C ASN A 39 4.18 18.80 2.23
N LYS A 40 4.31 17.51 2.51
CA LYS A 40 4.99 16.53 1.64
C LYS A 40 4.05 15.73 0.74
N GLY A 41 2.80 16.17 0.58
CA GLY A 41 1.86 15.55 -0.37
C GLY A 41 1.07 14.34 0.15
N LYS A 42 1.10 14.03 1.47
CA LYS A 42 0.35 12.87 2.04
C LYS A 42 -1.11 12.81 1.63
N THR A 43 -1.83 13.92 1.77
CA THR A 43 -3.25 14.01 1.41
C THR A 43 -3.49 13.82 -0.10
N PHE A 44 -2.63 14.38 -0.97
CA PHE A 44 -2.73 14.14 -2.42
C PHE A 44 -2.48 12.67 -2.75
N LEU A 45 -1.47 12.06 -2.14
CA LEU A 45 -1.21 10.64 -2.33
C LEU A 45 -2.38 9.78 -1.86
N SER A 46 -2.97 10.07 -0.72
CA SER A 46 -4.14 9.31 -0.23
C SER A 46 -5.36 9.48 -1.14
N PHE A 47 -5.62 10.68 -1.69
CA PHE A 47 -6.69 10.89 -2.66
C PHE A 47 -6.43 10.16 -3.98
N ALA A 48 -5.19 10.19 -4.49
CA ALA A 48 -4.81 9.48 -5.69
C ALA A 48 -4.95 7.95 -5.51
N ILE A 49 -4.56 7.41 -4.35
CA ILE A 49 -4.80 6.00 -3.98
C ILE A 49 -6.31 5.71 -4.00
N CYS A 50 -7.12 6.55 -3.34
CA CYS A 50 -8.57 6.38 -3.30
C CYS A 50 -9.18 6.36 -4.70
N LYS A 51 -8.82 7.34 -5.55
CA LYS A 51 -9.28 7.39 -6.95
C LYS A 51 -8.89 6.11 -7.69
N HIS A 52 -7.62 5.73 -7.65
CA HIS A 52 -7.10 4.54 -8.31
C HIS A 52 -7.86 3.28 -7.91
N LEU A 53 -8.06 3.05 -6.61
CA LEU A 53 -8.75 1.86 -6.13
C LEU A 53 -10.22 1.77 -6.61
N LEU A 54 -10.92 2.90 -6.68
CA LEU A 54 -12.29 2.95 -7.17
C LEU A 54 -12.39 2.84 -8.69
N GLU A 55 -11.52 3.55 -9.41
CA GLU A 55 -11.50 3.57 -10.88
C GLU A 55 -11.23 2.18 -11.48
N PHE A 56 -10.30 1.44 -10.86
CA PHE A 56 -9.98 0.06 -11.27
C PHE A 56 -10.79 -1.02 -10.55
N ASN A 57 -11.86 -0.65 -9.83
CA ASN A 57 -12.75 -1.58 -9.10
C ASN A 57 -11.98 -2.54 -8.16
N LYS A 58 -10.88 -2.05 -7.57
CA LYS A 58 -10.06 -2.83 -6.62
C LYS A 58 -10.72 -2.93 -5.25
N ILE A 59 -11.60 -2.01 -4.93
CA ILE A 59 -12.32 -1.91 -3.66
C ILE A 59 -13.78 -1.51 -3.91
N ARG A 60 -14.69 -1.99 -3.07
CA ARG A 60 -16.12 -1.71 -3.22
C ARG A 60 -16.51 -0.31 -2.76
N LYS A 61 -15.89 0.18 -1.69
CA LYS A 61 -16.26 1.44 -1.05
C LYS A 61 -15.08 2.04 -0.30
N ILE A 62 -15.01 3.36 -0.25
CA ILE A 62 -14.03 4.10 0.56
C ILE A 62 -14.77 4.94 1.60
N ILE A 63 -14.22 4.95 2.83
CA ILE A 63 -14.61 5.82 3.92
C ILE A 63 -13.37 6.62 4.30
N TYR A 64 -13.39 7.93 4.05
CA TYR A 64 -12.29 8.83 4.32
C TYR A 64 -12.67 9.77 5.46
N PHE A 65 -12.01 9.63 6.60
CA PHE A 65 -12.16 10.54 7.73
C PHE A 65 -11.06 11.60 7.68
N ASP A 66 -11.46 12.86 7.54
CA ASP A 66 -10.56 14.02 7.52
C ASP A 66 -10.76 14.88 8.76
N GLY A 67 -9.71 14.98 9.57
CA GLY A 67 -9.66 15.85 10.74
C GLY A 67 -8.76 17.07 10.56
N ASP A 68 -8.02 17.16 9.43
CA ASP A 68 -6.98 18.19 9.24
C ASP A 68 -7.42 19.32 8.32
N ASN A 69 -8.24 19.04 7.31
CA ASN A 69 -8.46 19.98 6.22
C ASN A 69 -9.78 20.74 6.37
N SER A 70 -9.74 22.05 6.21
CA SER A 70 -10.97 22.87 6.10
C SER A 70 -11.61 22.70 4.72
N LYS A 71 -12.91 23.06 4.60
CA LYS A 71 -13.63 23.09 3.31
C LYS A 71 -12.90 23.92 2.25
N ILE A 72 -12.28 25.05 2.66
CA ILE A 72 -11.48 25.92 1.77
C ILE A 72 -10.24 25.17 1.26
N THR A 73 -9.56 24.46 2.15
CA THR A 73 -8.38 23.66 1.80
C THR A 73 -8.75 22.55 0.79
N ILE A 74 -9.83 21.84 1.03
CA ILE A 74 -10.31 20.79 0.11
C ILE A 74 -10.71 21.38 -1.23
N LYS A 75 -11.46 22.51 -1.25
CA LYS A 75 -11.84 23.21 -2.47
C LYS A 75 -10.60 23.62 -3.30
N SER A 76 -9.51 23.99 -2.65
CA SER A 76 -8.28 24.38 -3.36
C SER A 76 -7.50 23.18 -3.94
N ARG A 77 -7.67 22.00 -3.36
CA ARG A 77 -6.95 20.77 -3.75
C ARG A 77 -7.69 19.95 -4.79
N ILE A 78 -9.02 19.85 -4.68
CA ILE A 78 -9.83 19.01 -5.56
C ILE A 78 -10.35 19.82 -6.73
N LYS A 79 -9.93 19.46 -7.94
CA LYS A 79 -10.30 20.13 -9.20
C LYS A 79 -11.47 19.43 -9.87
N LYS A 80 -12.23 20.15 -10.71
CA LYS A 80 -13.36 19.60 -11.47
C LYS A 80 -12.95 18.51 -12.46
N SER A 81 -11.70 18.50 -12.90
CA SER A 81 -11.11 17.47 -13.77
C SER A 81 -10.86 16.15 -13.07
N MET A 82 -10.83 16.13 -11.73
CA MET A 82 -10.67 14.90 -10.94
C MET A 82 -12.00 14.13 -10.94
N GLN A 83 -12.12 13.15 -11.81
CA GLN A 83 -13.36 12.40 -12.06
C GLN A 83 -13.12 10.89 -12.07
N ILE A 84 -14.18 10.14 -11.76
CA ILE A 84 -14.26 8.69 -11.91
C ILE A 84 -15.54 8.38 -12.67
N GLY A 85 -15.46 7.77 -13.86
CA GLY A 85 -16.64 7.39 -14.63
C GLY A 85 -17.61 8.55 -14.93
N GLY A 86 -17.10 9.79 -15.08
CA GLY A 86 -17.88 11.00 -15.30
C GLY A 86 -18.43 11.67 -14.03
N TYR A 87 -18.28 11.07 -12.87
CA TYR A 87 -18.60 11.70 -11.59
C TYR A 87 -17.43 12.55 -11.09
N TYR A 88 -17.72 13.70 -10.53
CA TYR A 88 -16.74 14.45 -9.74
C TYR A 88 -16.25 13.56 -8.58
N PHE A 89 -14.94 13.56 -8.31
CA PHE A 89 -14.32 12.61 -7.37
C PHE A 89 -15.01 12.56 -6.01
N LEU A 90 -15.36 13.73 -5.42
CA LEU A 90 -16.04 13.79 -4.11
C LEU A 90 -17.50 13.31 -4.17
N ASP A 91 -18.12 13.30 -5.35
CA ASP A 91 -19.52 12.90 -5.55
C ASP A 91 -19.65 11.45 -6.02
N TYR A 92 -18.52 10.74 -6.15
CA TYR A 92 -18.54 9.34 -6.59
C TYR A 92 -19.27 8.48 -5.54
N PRO A 93 -20.31 7.70 -5.92
CA PRO A 93 -21.20 7.03 -4.95
C PRO A 93 -20.50 6.09 -3.95
N ALA A 94 -19.36 5.52 -4.32
CA ALA A 94 -18.58 4.64 -3.46
C ALA A 94 -17.51 5.37 -2.64
N PHE A 95 -17.38 6.71 -2.76
CA PHE A 95 -16.43 7.52 -1.99
C PHE A 95 -17.15 8.35 -0.93
N ASN A 96 -17.03 7.97 0.32
CA ASN A 96 -17.59 8.72 1.44
C ASN A 96 -16.50 9.55 2.12
N TYR A 97 -16.44 10.84 1.79
CA TYR A 97 -15.55 11.79 2.43
C TYR A 97 -16.26 12.45 3.63
N ILE A 98 -15.74 12.22 4.83
CA ILE A 98 -16.31 12.67 6.11
C ILE A 98 -15.32 13.64 6.75
N GLN A 99 -15.66 14.91 6.73
CA GLN A 99 -14.92 15.94 7.43
C GLN A 99 -15.48 16.12 8.84
N THR A 100 -14.66 15.92 9.88
CA THR A 100 -15.14 15.92 11.27
C THR A 100 -15.64 17.29 11.74
N SER A 101 -15.09 18.39 11.20
CA SER A 101 -15.61 19.74 11.47
C SER A 101 -17.04 19.95 10.99
N ASN A 102 -17.51 19.22 9.97
CA ASN A 102 -18.90 19.29 9.51
C ASN A 102 -19.88 18.63 10.49
N ALA A 103 -19.43 17.64 11.25
CA ALA A 103 -20.26 17.02 12.28
C ALA A 103 -20.66 18.03 13.38
N LEU A 104 -19.75 18.95 13.72
CA LEU A 104 -20.01 20.05 14.66
C LEU A 104 -21.05 21.04 14.09
N GLU A 105 -20.97 21.37 12.79
CA GLU A 105 -21.93 22.29 12.14
C GLU A 105 -23.35 21.71 12.03
N CYS A 106 -23.50 20.38 12.07
CA CYS A 106 -24.80 19.70 11.96
C CYS A 106 -25.58 19.60 13.30
N GLY A 107 -25.21 20.37 14.33
CA GLY A 107 -25.92 20.43 15.60
C GLY A 107 -25.52 19.37 16.61
N THR A 108 -24.33 18.81 16.45
CA THR A 108 -23.71 17.91 17.41
C THR A 108 -22.59 18.63 18.21
N ASP A 109 -22.84 19.89 18.54
CA ASP A 109 -21.87 20.84 19.13
C ASP A 109 -21.17 20.34 20.42
N GLU A 110 -21.70 19.27 21.04
CA GLU A 110 -21.14 18.67 22.25
C GLU A 110 -20.50 17.28 22.00
N ILE A 111 -20.51 16.78 20.74
CA ILE A 111 -19.99 15.44 20.43
C ILE A 111 -18.60 15.55 19.82
N GLU A 112 -17.59 15.14 20.58
CA GLU A 112 -16.25 14.94 20.05
C GLU A 112 -16.24 13.72 19.10
N VAL A 113 -16.03 13.97 17.80
CA VAL A 113 -15.94 12.90 16.78
C VAL A 113 -14.53 12.34 16.79
N ASP A 114 -14.22 11.60 17.84
CA ASP A 114 -12.96 10.88 18.02
C ASP A 114 -13.03 9.47 17.41
N PHE A 115 -11.94 8.74 17.54
CA PHE A 115 -11.85 7.37 17.06
C PHE A 115 -12.86 6.44 17.74
N ASN A 116 -13.08 6.57 19.05
CA ASN A 116 -14.00 5.70 19.78
C ASN A 116 -15.44 5.93 19.32
N PHE A 117 -15.84 7.20 19.14
CA PHE A 117 -17.13 7.54 18.57
C PHE A 117 -17.32 6.94 17.17
N ILE A 118 -16.31 7.07 16.28
CA ILE A 118 -16.36 6.51 14.93
C ILE A 118 -16.49 4.98 14.98
N VAL A 119 -15.74 4.31 15.86
CA VAL A 119 -15.82 2.86 16.01
C VAL A 119 -17.18 2.42 16.50
N GLU A 120 -17.67 2.97 17.60
CA GLU A 120 -18.91 2.54 18.22
C GLU A 120 -20.15 2.87 17.39
N LYS A 121 -20.19 4.05 16.80
CA LYS A 121 -21.38 4.55 16.09
C LYS A 121 -21.40 4.20 14.62
N TYR A 122 -20.25 3.88 14.01
CA TYR A 122 -20.17 3.69 12.58
C TYR A 122 -19.50 2.37 12.17
N LEU A 123 -18.26 2.09 12.62
CA LEU A 123 -17.51 0.94 12.12
C LEU A 123 -17.98 -0.39 12.70
N GLU A 124 -18.27 -0.48 14.00
CA GLU A 124 -18.76 -1.74 14.60
C GLU A 124 -20.14 -2.17 14.07
N PRO A 125 -21.13 -1.30 13.92
CA PRO A 125 -22.39 -1.65 13.27
C PRO A 125 -22.20 -2.14 11.81
N LEU A 126 -21.34 -1.48 11.03
CA LEU A 126 -21.01 -1.91 9.69
C LEU A 126 -20.31 -3.27 9.68
N MET A 127 -19.37 -3.50 10.61
CA MET A 127 -18.69 -4.80 10.72
C MET A 127 -19.66 -5.92 11.05
N GLN A 128 -20.60 -5.69 11.98
CA GLN A 128 -21.62 -6.69 12.38
C GLN A 128 -22.56 -7.05 11.23
N SER A 129 -22.87 -6.11 10.34
CA SER A 129 -23.72 -6.34 9.15
C SER A 129 -22.95 -6.86 7.93
N GLY A 130 -21.64 -7.11 8.03
CA GLY A 130 -20.79 -7.45 6.89
C GLY A 130 -20.50 -6.26 5.94
N GLY A 131 -20.89 -5.06 6.33
CA GLY A 131 -20.80 -3.85 5.51
C GLY A 131 -19.36 -3.33 5.33
N LEU A 132 -18.36 -3.90 6.02
CA LEU A 132 -16.95 -3.51 5.90
C LEU A 132 -16.14 -4.37 4.90
N VAL A 133 -16.71 -5.45 4.40
CA VAL A 133 -16.03 -6.29 3.39
C VAL A 133 -15.71 -5.46 2.15
N ASP A 134 -14.46 -5.51 1.70
CA ASP A 134 -13.94 -4.72 0.57
C ASP A 134 -14.09 -3.19 0.77
N VAL A 135 -13.95 -2.72 2.00
CA VAL A 135 -13.94 -1.28 2.32
C VAL A 135 -12.52 -0.83 2.63
N PHE A 136 -12.12 0.29 2.01
CA PHE A 136 -10.89 0.99 2.32
C PHE A 136 -11.18 2.17 3.23
N ILE A 137 -10.51 2.23 4.38
CA ILE A 137 -10.75 3.25 5.41
C ILE A 137 -9.49 4.08 5.58
N VAL A 138 -9.62 5.40 5.44
CA VAL A 138 -8.52 6.36 5.57
C VAL A 138 -8.77 7.27 6.76
N PHE A 139 -7.74 7.52 7.55
CA PHE A 139 -7.72 8.55 8.61
C PHE A 139 -6.65 9.59 8.31
N ASP A 140 -7.05 10.82 7.99
CA ASP A 140 -6.18 11.97 7.70
C ASP A 140 -6.46 13.13 8.70
N SER A 141 -5.65 13.35 9.70
CA SER A 141 -4.51 12.55 10.15
C SER A 141 -4.87 11.79 11.45
N LEU A 142 -4.12 10.71 11.73
CA LEU A 142 -4.31 9.92 12.96
C LEU A 142 -4.31 10.77 14.23
N PHE A 143 -3.52 11.86 14.25
CA PHE A 143 -3.40 12.76 15.39
C PHE A 143 -4.75 13.31 15.87
N ASN A 144 -5.65 13.62 14.94
CA ASN A 144 -6.95 14.21 15.25
C ASN A 144 -8.00 13.20 15.73
N PHE A 145 -7.70 11.92 15.64
CA PHE A 145 -8.61 10.83 16.03
C PHE A 145 -8.13 10.05 17.24
N PHE A 146 -6.82 10.10 17.53
CA PHE A 146 -6.26 9.33 18.63
C PHE A 146 -6.46 10.03 19.98
N ASN A 147 -7.17 9.38 20.90
CA ASN A 147 -7.44 9.91 22.24
C ASN A 147 -6.26 9.65 23.19
N GLY A 148 -5.52 10.69 23.50
CA GLY A 148 -4.48 10.70 24.52
C GLY A 148 -3.06 10.87 24.01
N ASP A 149 -2.09 10.53 24.83
CA ASP A 149 -0.68 10.61 24.46
C ASP A 149 -0.29 9.44 23.56
N MET A 150 0.16 9.75 22.35
CA MET A 150 0.65 8.75 21.38
C MET A 150 1.93 8.04 21.83
N ASN A 151 2.61 8.54 22.88
CA ASN A 151 3.75 7.86 23.48
C ASN A 151 3.32 6.87 24.58
N ASP A 152 2.06 6.88 24.99
CA ASP A 152 1.52 5.87 25.91
C ASP A 152 1.32 4.54 25.17
N ASN A 153 2.27 3.65 25.35
CA ASN A 153 2.27 2.33 24.71
C ASN A 153 1.02 1.49 25.03
N LYS A 154 0.39 1.70 26.19
CA LYS A 154 -0.84 0.97 26.56
C LYS A 154 -2.02 1.46 25.73
N LYS A 155 -2.22 2.77 25.64
CA LYS A 155 -3.28 3.36 24.79
C LYS A 155 -3.10 3.02 23.33
N VAL A 156 -1.87 3.08 22.84
CA VAL A 156 -1.54 2.66 21.46
C VAL A 156 -1.87 1.20 21.22
N ALA A 157 -1.54 0.31 22.17
CA ALA A 157 -1.85 -1.11 22.05
C ALA A 157 -3.38 -1.37 22.03
N GLU A 158 -4.15 -0.66 22.86
CA GLU A 158 -5.62 -0.73 22.89
C GLU A 158 -6.22 -0.27 21.56
N PHE A 159 -5.79 0.89 21.05
CA PHE A 159 -6.17 1.41 19.75
C PHE A 159 -5.89 0.40 18.62
N MET A 160 -4.66 -0.09 18.53
CA MET A 160 -4.27 -1.04 17.48
C MET A 160 -4.98 -2.39 17.61
N LYS A 161 -5.39 -2.81 18.81
CA LYS A 161 -6.21 -4.01 19.01
C LYS A 161 -7.60 -3.85 18.39
N ILE A 162 -8.21 -2.67 18.52
CA ILE A 162 -9.50 -2.35 17.90
C ILE A 162 -9.37 -2.36 16.38
N ILE A 163 -8.36 -1.68 15.83
CA ILE A 163 -8.11 -1.64 14.38
C ILE A 163 -7.92 -3.06 13.83
N LYS A 164 -7.10 -3.89 14.48
CA LYS A 164 -6.90 -5.28 14.07
C LYS A 164 -8.20 -6.10 14.11
N LYS A 165 -9.03 -5.90 15.13
CA LYS A 165 -10.35 -6.55 15.20
C LYS A 165 -11.20 -6.18 13.98
N ILE A 166 -11.26 -4.88 13.62
CA ILE A 166 -12.06 -4.40 12.50
C ILE A 166 -11.47 -4.86 11.16
N SER A 167 -10.15 -4.78 11.00
CA SER A 167 -9.46 -5.27 9.79
C SER A 167 -9.70 -6.76 9.57
N HIS A 168 -9.43 -7.60 10.58
CA HIS A 168 -9.48 -9.06 10.42
C HIS A 168 -10.90 -9.62 10.36
N LYS A 169 -11.83 -9.10 11.20
CA LYS A 169 -13.22 -9.59 11.23
C LYS A 169 -14.12 -8.88 10.22
N GLY A 170 -13.83 -7.62 9.92
CA GLY A 170 -14.58 -6.82 8.97
C GLY A 170 -14.05 -6.89 7.55
N GLU A 171 -12.87 -7.50 7.34
CA GLU A 171 -12.17 -7.55 6.06
C GLU A 171 -11.93 -6.16 5.47
N ALA A 172 -11.69 -5.16 6.35
CA ALA A 172 -11.43 -3.79 5.95
C ALA A 172 -9.92 -3.53 5.81
N THR A 173 -9.56 -2.71 4.84
CA THR A 173 -8.18 -2.24 4.63
C THR A 173 -8.04 -0.83 5.20
N PHE A 174 -6.94 -0.55 5.91
CA PHE A 174 -6.71 0.73 6.57
C PHE A 174 -5.47 1.45 6.05
N LEU A 175 -5.61 2.77 5.88
CA LEU A 175 -4.51 3.71 5.69
C LEU A 175 -4.60 4.83 6.73
N PHE A 176 -3.56 4.96 7.55
CA PHE A 176 -3.41 6.06 8.49
C PHE A 176 -2.36 7.03 7.98
N ILE A 177 -2.76 8.29 7.81
CA ILE A 177 -1.83 9.39 7.56
C ILE A 177 -1.33 9.89 8.91
N HIS A 178 -0.02 9.98 9.04
CA HIS A 178 0.61 10.31 10.28
C HIS A 178 1.76 11.30 10.11
N HIS A 179 2.02 12.12 11.12
CA HIS A 179 3.13 13.06 11.09
C HIS A 179 4.41 12.41 11.60
N LYS A 180 5.55 12.84 11.08
CA LYS A 180 6.86 12.49 11.60
C LYS A 180 7.04 13.13 13.00
N GLY A 181 7.72 12.44 13.91
CA GLY A 181 8.14 13.01 15.20
C GLY A 181 9.07 14.21 15.04
N LYS A 182 9.09 15.09 16.05
CA LYS A 182 9.88 16.34 16.01
C LYS A 182 11.40 16.12 16.06
N SER A 183 11.89 14.99 16.60
CA SER A 183 13.32 14.69 16.62
C SER A 183 13.80 14.21 15.25
N ALA A 184 15.01 14.58 14.83
CA ALA A 184 15.60 14.17 13.56
C ALA A 184 15.70 12.63 13.41
N GLU A 185 15.86 11.92 14.54
CA GLU A 185 15.98 10.46 14.61
C GLU A 185 14.61 9.75 14.67
N SER A 186 13.54 10.46 15.01
CA SER A 186 12.20 9.91 15.11
C SER A 186 11.58 9.74 13.71
N GLU A 187 11.51 8.51 13.24
CA GLU A 187 10.86 8.20 11.97
C GLU A 187 9.33 8.27 12.06
N PHE A 188 8.80 8.25 13.28
CA PHE A 188 7.38 8.15 13.57
C PHE A 188 7.06 8.94 14.84
N MET A 189 5.95 9.66 14.90
CA MET A 189 5.47 10.32 16.11
C MET A 189 4.65 9.32 16.93
N GLY A 190 5.14 8.97 18.12
CA GLY A 190 4.44 8.05 19.05
C GLY A 190 5.22 6.78 19.37
N GLY A 191 4.59 5.92 20.13
CA GLY A 191 5.20 4.71 20.69
C GLY A 191 5.53 3.64 19.66
N VAL A 192 6.52 2.81 19.98
CA VAL A 192 6.97 1.65 19.17
C VAL A 192 5.83 0.67 18.85
N ASN A 193 4.78 0.66 19.65
CA ASN A 193 3.64 -0.23 19.44
C ASN A 193 2.86 0.06 18.14
N PHE A 194 2.87 1.27 17.62
CA PHE A 194 2.34 1.53 16.29
C PHE A 194 3.12 0.74 15.22
N LEU A 195 4.48 0.81 15.29
CA LEU A 195 5.34 0.11 14.33
C LEU A 195 5.17 -1.40 14.41
N ASN A 196 5.06 -1.94 15.63
CA ASN A 196 4.92 -3.37 15.83
C ASN A 196 3.58 -3.92 15.33
N ALA A 197 2.54 -3.12 15.45
CA ALA A 197 1.17 -3.54 15.17
C ALA A 197 0.72 -3.29 13.73
N THR A 198 1.41 -2.42 12.97
CA THR A 198 1.12 -2.17 11.56
C THR A 198 1.64 -3.28 10.66
N ASP A 199 1.03 -3.46 9.49
CA ASP A 199 1.51 -4.37 8.45
C ASP A 199 2.51 -3.67 7.53
N ASN A 200 2.19 -2.45 7.08
CA ASN A 200 3.04 -1.68 6.19
C ASN A 200 3.32 -0.28 6.75
N LEU A 201 4.55 0.19 6.58
CA LEU A 201 4.95 1.54 6.94
C LEU A 201 5.74 2.18 5.80
N PHE A 202 5.21 3.27 5.30
CA PHE A 202 5.82 4.09 4.25
C PHE A 202 6.18 5.47 4.79
N LYS A 203 7.37 5.93 4.41
CA LYS A 203 7.83 7.26 4.72
C LYS A 203 8.08 8.04 3.43
N ILE A 204 7.42 9.17 3.26
CA ILE A 204 7.77 10.09 2.19
C ILE A 204 9.14 10.68 2.53
N GLN A 205 10.11 10.41 1.68
CA GLN A 205 11.49 10.87 1.83
C GLN A 205 11.67 12.20 1.15
N THR A 206 11.32 12.29 -0.11
CA THR A 206 11.36 13.50 -0.91
C THR A 206 10.03 13.70 -1.61
N SER A 207 9.69 14.95 -1.88
CA SER A 207 8.57 15.31 -2.75
C SER A 207 8.92 16.57 -3.53
N ASN A 208 8.65 16.55 -4.82
CA ASN A 208 8.79 17.68 -5.73
C ASN A 208 7.48 17.93 -6.45
N ASN A 209 7.09 19.18 -6.59
CA ASN A 209 5.87 19.60 -7.24
C ASN A 209 6.22 20.65 -8.30
N ASP A 210 6.04 20.32 -9.58
CA ASP A 210 6.27 21.23 -10.70
C ASP A 210 5.01 22.01 -11.13
N GLY A 211 3.90 21.83 -10.38
CA GLY A 211 2.61 22.47 -10.64
C GLY A 211 1.63 21.58 -11.39
N GLU A 212 2.07 20.54 -12.10
CA GLU A 212 1.25 19.56 -12.81
C GLU A 212 1.39 18.16 -12.21
N ILE A 213 2.62 17.74 -11.96
CA ILE A 213 2.93 16.43 -11.39
C ILE A 213 3.55 16.59 -9.99
N LEU A 214 3.05 15.83 -9.06
CA LEU A 214 3.66 15.66 -7.74
C LEU A 214 4.46 14.34 -7.74
N ASN A 215 5.80 14.48 -7.76
CA ASN A 215 6.71 13.35 -7.67
C ASN A 215 7.05 13.08 -6.21
N ILE A 216 6.88 11.85 -5.75
CA ILE A 216 7.13 11.42 -4.38
C ILE A 216 8.08 10.22 -4.37
N GLU A 217 9.09 10.26 -3.53
CA GLU A 217 9.89 9.08 -3.18
C GLU A 217 9.42 8.52 -1.84
N LEU A 218 8.99 7.27 -1.85
CA LEU A 218 8.59 6.53 -0.66
C LEU A 218 9.69 5.57 -0.25
N ASN A 219 10.07 5.64 1.02
CA ASN A 219 10.90 4.62 1.64
C ASN A 219 9.98 3.64 2.39
N THR A 220 9.97 2.38 1.97
CA THR A 220 9.22 1.32 2.64
C THR A 220 10.01 0.84 3.85
N LYS A 221 9.59 1.26 5.03
CA LYS A 221 10.23 0.92 6.33
C LYS A 221 9.81 -0.44 6.85
N LYS A 222 8.60 -0.86 6.51
CA LYS A 222 8.04 -2.16 6.86
C LYS A 222 7.06 -2.60 5.80
N ALA A 223 7.12 -3.86 5.43
CA ALA A 223 6.12 -4.55 4.64
C ALA A 223 5.99 -5.99 5.17
N ARG A 224 4.76 -6.48 5.31
CA ARG A 224 4.51 -7.82 5.84
C ARG A 224 4.47 -8.88 4.74
N ASN A 225 3.79 -8.57 3.64
CA ASN A 225 3.44 -9.56 2.62
C ASN A 225 4.23 -9.39 1.31
N PHE A 226 5.02 -8.33 1.19
CA PHE A 226 5.89 -8.07 0.04
C PHE A 226 7.28 -7.59 0.50
N LEU A 227 8.23 -7.53 -0.41
CA LEU A 227 9.57 -7.01 -0.10
C LEU A 227 9.53 -5.49 0.04
N PRO A 228 10.25 -4.91 1.02
CA PRO A 228 10.20 -3.47 1.29
C PRO A 228 11.03 -2.69 0.26
N TYR A 229 10.51 -2.53 -0.95
CA TYR A 229 11.11 -1.69 -1.99
C TYR A 229 10.90 -0.22 -1.70
N ASN A 230 11.87 0.62 -2.08
CA ASN A 230 11.60 2.04 -2.24
C ASN A 230 10.78 2.24 -3.51
N LEU A 231 9.85 3.20 -3.45
CA LEU A 231 8.91 3.45 -4.54
C LEU A 231 9.04 4.89 -5.03
N LYS A 232 8.88 5.07 -6.34
CA LYS A 232 8.62 6.36 -6.98
C LYS A 232 7.14 6.45 -7.27
N VAL A 233 6.54 7.57 -6.93
CA VAL A 233 5.12 7.83 -7.11
C VAL A 233 4.96 9.14 -7.84
N ASP A 234 4.25 9.12 -8.96
CA ASP A 234 3.87 10.30 -9.71
C ASP A 234 2.35 10.47 -9.61
N ILE A 235 1.91 11.68 -9.31
CA ILE A 235 0.49 12.03 -9.17
C ILE A 235 0.23 13.24 -10.05
N ASP A 236 -0.65 13.09 -11.03
CA ASP A 236 -1.17 14.22 -11.79
C ASP A 236 -2.08 15.08 -10.90
N LEU A 237 -1.70 16.34 -10.68
CA LEU A 237 -2.43 17.26 -9.80
C LEU A 237 -3.71 17.83 -10.44
N ASN A 238 -4.02 17.50 -11.69
CA ASN A 238 -5.25 17.87 -12.36
C ASN A 238 -6.26 16.73 -12.33
N THR A 239 -5.81 15.48 -12.43
CA THR A 239 -6.68 14.30 -12.56
C THR A 239 -6.64 13.37 -11.36
N LEU A 240 -5.63 13.44 -10.51
CA LEU A 240 -5.27 12.47 -9.46
C LEU A 240 -4.86 11.10 -10.02
N ASP A 241 -4.45 11.03 -11.28
CA ASP A 241 -3.92 9.80 -11.83
C ASP A 241 -2.63 9.42 -11.10
N LEU A 242 -2.54 8.15 -10.74
CA LEU A 242 -1.50 7.60 -9.88
C LEU A 242 -0.63 6.63 -10.65
N LYS A 243 0.69 6.84 -10.62
CA LYS A 243 1.68 5.89 -11.07
C LYS A 243 2.60 5.53 -9.91
N ILE A 244 2.75 4.25 -9.62
CA ILE A 244 3.67 3.74 -8.58
C ILE A 244 4.62 2.76 -9.23
N GLU A 245 5.92 2.96 -9.05
CA GLU A 245 6.98 2.13 -9.57
C GLU A 245 8.05 1.88 -8.51
N ARG A 246 8.76 0.75 -8.59
CA ARG A 246 9.93 0.53 -7.73
C ARG A 246 11.02 1.53 -8.09
N ALA A 247 11.59 2.17 -7.07
CA ALA A 247 12.74 3.04 -7.22
C ALA A 247 14.01 2.17 -7.41
N ILE A 248 14.38 1.91 -8.66
CA ILE A 248 15.62 1.22 -9.01
C ILE A 248 16.69 2.27 -9.30
N ASN A 249 17.85 2.15 -8.64
CA ASN A 249 18.99 3.02 -8.92
C ASN A 249 19.51 2.81 -10.34
N GLU A 250 19.93 3.87 -11.03
CA GLU A 250 20.51 3.79 -12.37
C GLU A 250 21.70 2.80 -12.42
N ASN A 251 22.53 2.77 -11.38
CA ASN A 251 23.62 1.81 -11.25
C ASN A 251 23.15 0.34 -11.12
N ASP A 252 21.94 0.13 -10.63
CA ASP A 252 21.34 -1.18 -10.49
C ASP A 252 20.61 -1.60 -11.76
N THR A 253 20.15 -0.65 -12.56
CA THR A 253 19.47 -0.88 -13.86
C THR A 253 20.38 -1.66 -14.81
N ASN A 254 21.63 -1.23 -14.98
CA ASN A 254 22.62 -1.93 -15.83
C ASN A 254 22.93 -3.34 -15.33
N PHE A 255 23.04 -3.51 -14.01
CA PHE A 255 23.28 -4.82 -13.40
C PHE A 255 22.07 -5.75 -13.61
N LEU A 256 20.86 -5.25 -13.45
CA LEU A 256 19.63 -6.01 -13.66
C LEU A 256 19.37 -6.32 -15.13
N ALA A 257 19.69 -5.41 -16.04
CA ALA A 257 19.61 -5.64 -17.48
C ALA A 257 20.56 -6.77 -17.91
N LYS A 258 21.82 -6.75 -17.44
CA LYS A 258 22.79 -7.85 -17.68
C LYS A 258 22.29 -9.17 -17.11
N ALA A 259 21.71 -9.16 -15.91
CA ALA A 259 21.12 -10.36 -15.31
C ALA A 259 19.95 -10.89 -16.15
N LYS A 260 19.06 -10.00 -16.65
CA LYS A 260 17.95 -10.36 -17.53
C LYS A 260 18.44 -11.08 -18.79
N GLU A 261 19.43 -10.51 -19.48
CA GLU A 261 20.01 -11.12 -20.69
C GLU A 261 20.53 -12.53 -20.43
N ILE A 262 21.26 -12.74 -19.33
CA ILE A 262 21.77 -14.06 -18.95
C ILE A 262 20.61 -15.03 -18.68
N ILE A 263 19.59 -14.60 -17.97
CA ILE A 263 18.42 -15.42 -17.62
C ILE A 263 17.63 -15.78 -18.89
N GLU A 264 17.41 -14.84 -19.81
CA GLU A 264 16.74 -15.10 -21.08
C GLU A 264 17.49 -16.12 -21.95
N GLN A 265 18.81 -16.05 -22.00
CA GLN A 265 19.64 -17.02 -22.72
C GLN A 265 19.62 -18.41 -22.10
N LYS A 266 19.56 -18.53 -20.79
CA LYS A 266 19.59 -19.80 -20.05
C LYS A 266 18.20 -20.42 -19.83
N GLY A 267 17.15 -19.63 -19.89
CA GLY A 267 15.77 -20.01 -19.57
C GLY A 267 15.51 -20.18 -18.06
N GLU A 268 16.39 -20.87 -17.37
CA GLU A 268 16.37 -21.04 -15.91
C GLU A 268 17.80 -21.14 -15.40
N ILE A 269 18.14 -20.43 -14.32
CA ILE A 269 19.48 -20.41 -13.76
C ILE A 269 19.47 -20.35 -12.23
N LEU A 270 20.35 -21.14 -11.59
CA LEU A 270 20.50 -21.14 -10.14
C LEU A 270 21.15 -19.82 -9.65
N GLN A 271 20.72 -19.29 -8.51
CA GLN A 271 21.23 -18.04 -7.92
C GLN A 271 22.76 -17.96 -7.90
N GLY A 272 23.43 -19.02 -7.44
CA GLY A 272 24.88 -19.02 -7.34
C GLY A 272 25.58 -18.97 -8.70
N GLU A 273 25.04 -19.64 -9.72
CA GLU A 273 25.55 -19.62 -11.09
C GLU A 273 25.30 -18.23 -11.74
N LEU A 274 24.13 -17.64 -11.55
CA LEU A 274 23.84 -16.29 -12.02
C LEU A 274 24.81 -15.26 -11.44
N LEU A 275 25.10 -15.34 -10.13
CA LEU A 275 26.03 -14.43 -9.48
C LEU A 275 27.48 -14.60 -10.04
N GLU A 276 27.92 -15.82 -10.32
CA GLU A 276 29.22 -16.07 -10.95
C GLU A 276 29.29 -15.43 -12.35
N LEU A 277 28.28 -15.61 -13.18
CA LEU A 277 28.21 -14.99 -14.51
C LEU A 277 28.14 -13.45 -14.46
N LEU A 278 27.64 -12.91 -13.37
CA LEU A 278 27.63 -11.47 -13.08
C LEU A 278 28.93 -11.00 -12.39
N GLU A 279 29.97 -11.86 -12.34
CA GLU A 279 31.26 -11.58 -11.69
C GLU A 279 31.12 -11.22 -10.19
N LYS A 280 30.19 -11.87 -9.50
CA LYS A 280 29.93 -11.71 -8.07
C LYS A 280 30.16 -13.00 -7.31
N SER A 281 30.53 -12.88 -6.02
CA SER A 281 30.59 -14.04 -5.14
C SER A 281 29.19 -14.64 -4.95
N LYS A 282 29.12 -15.99 -4.87
CA LYS A 282 27.83 -16.69 -4.57
C LYS A 282 27.13 -16.24 -3.28
N THR A 283 27.88 -15.64 -2.37
CA THR A 283 27.43 -15.16 -1.08
C THR A 283 27.34 -13.63 -1.00
N ASP A 284 27.49 -12.92 -2.12
CA ASP A 284 27.39 -11.46 -2.16
C ASP A 284 25.97 -11.03 -1.84
N THR A 285 25.73 -10.67 -0.58
CA THR A 285 24.42 -10.28 -0.07
C THR A 285 23.90 -8.98 -0.72
N HIS A 286 24.81 -8.10 -1.17
CA HIS A 286 24.42 -6.87 -1.84
C HIS A 286 23.92 -7.15 -3.26
N ALA A 287 24.64 -7.96 -4.01
CA ALA A 287 24.23 -8.40 -5.34
C ALA A 287 22.91 -9.21 -5.28
N ILE A 288 22.74 -10.08 -4.27
CA ILE A 288 21.50 -10.84 -4.06
C ILE A 288 20.31 -9.88 -3.83
N LYS A 289 20.47 -8.86 -2.98
CA LYS A 289 19.41 -7.85 -2.76
C LYS A 289 19.06 -7.08 -4.02
N LYS A 290 20.07 -6.74 -4.85
CA LYS A 290 19.84 -6.11 -6.17
C LYS A 290 19.04 -7.03 -7.10
N LEU A 291 19.40 -8.30 -7.18
CA LEU A 291 18.63 -9.27 -7.96
C LEU A 291 17.19 -9.41 -7.44
N GLU A 292 17.01 -9.45 -6.13
CA GLU A 292 15.66 -9.50 -5.53
C GLU A 292 14.80 -8.28 -5.91
N SER A 293 15.41 -7.08 -6.01
CA SER A 293 14.69 -5.87 -6.46
C SER A 293 14.21 -5.93 -7.91
N GLY A 294 14.87 -6.73 -8.76
CA GLY A 294 14.49 -6.94 -10.16
C GLY A 294 13.37 -7.95 -10.38
N LYS A 295 12.96 -8.71 -9.33
CA LYS A 295 11.87 -9.69 -9.43
C LYS A 295 10.56 -9.06 -9.89
N GLY A 296 9.93 -9.65 -10.91
CA GLY A 296 8.67 -9.18 -11.49
C GLY A 296 8.82 -8.00 -12.46
N LEU A 297 10.01 -7.39 -12.58
CA LEU A 297 10.31 -6.30 -13.52
C LEU A 297 11.27 -6.73 -14.64
N TYR A 298 12.30 -7.48 -14.31
CA TYR A 298 13.32 -7.98 -15.24
C TYR A 298 13.21 -9.48 -15.44
N PHE A 299 12.85 -10.22 -14.40
CA PHE A 299 12.76 -11.69 -14.36
C PHE A 299 11.92 -12.11 -13.15
N ASN A 300 11.63 -13.43 -13.06
CA ASN A 300 10.99 -14.01 -11.89
C ASN A 300 11.99 -14.86 -11.08
N ILE A 301 11.65 -15.10 -9.80
CA ILE A 301 12.42 -15.95 -8.89
C ILE A 301 11.49 -17.06 -8.42
N ILE A 302 11.88 -18.31 -8.61
CA ILE A 302 11.18 -19.49 -8.14
C ILE A 302 12.02 -20.24 -7.11
N GLU A 303 11.38 -20.89 -6.15
CA GLU A 303 12.06 -21.71 -5.15
C GLU A 303 11.73 -23.19 -5.40
N LYS A 304 12.77 -24.03 -5.44
CA LYS A 304 12.62 -25.48 -5.59
C LYS A 304 13.16 -26.18 -4.35
N SER A 305 12.38 -27.10 -3.78
CA SER A 305 12.80 -27.92 -2.65
C SER A 305 13.94 -28.86 -3.04
N ARG A 306 14.83 -29.14 -2.12
CA ARG A 306 15.89 -30.13 -2.30
C ARG A 306 15.35 -31.53 -1.97
N ALA A 307 15.65 -32.52 -2.79
CA ALA A 307 15.27 -33.91 -2.53
C ALA A 307 15.88 -34.49 -1.23
N THR A 308 17.01 -33.92 -0.80
CA THR A 308 17.76 -34.33 0.41
C THR A 308 17.41 -33.54 1.66
N GLY A 309 16.37 -32.70 1.60
CA GLY A 309 16.03 -31.76 2.68
C GLY A 309 16.95 -30.53 2.74
N GLY A 310 16.62 -29.57 3.57
CA GLY A 310 17.36 -28.32 3.75
C GLY A 310 16.68 -27.12 3.09
N LYS A 311 17.39 -25.96 3.06
CA LYS A 311 16.86 -24.72 2.50
C LYS A 311 16.60 -24.85 0.98
N ALA A 312 15.44 -24.37 0.53
CA ALA A 312 15.08 -24.33 -0.89
C ALA A 312 16.13 -23.59 -1.73
N LEU A 313 16.26 -24.00 -2.98
CA LEU A 313 17.14 -23.36 -3.95
C LEU A 313 16.38 -22.30 -4.72
N LYS A 314 16.95 -21.12 -4.88
CA LYS A 314 16.38 -20.02 -5.68
C LYS A 314 16.88 -20.13 -7.12
N TYR A 315 15.95 -20.16 -8.07
CA TYR A 315 16.18 -20.09 -9.49
C TYR A 315 15.59 -18.83 -10.07
N TYR A 316 16.29 -18.27 -11.05
CA TYR A 316 15.86 -17.10 -11.79
C TYR A 316 15.38 -17.55 -13.17
N VAL A 317 14.21 -17.06 -13.58
CA VAL A 317 13.55 -17.42 -14.83
C VAL A 317 13.08 -16.18 -15.57
N PRO A 318 12.98 -16.19 -16.91
CA PRO A 318 12.42 -15.07 -17.66
C PRO A 318 11.01 -14.70 -17.18
N LEU A 319 10.61 -13.47 -17.38
CA LEU A 319 9.19 -13.09 -17.23
C LEU A 319 8.38 -13.91 -18.22
N LYS A 320 7.27 -14.48 -17.78
CA LYS A 320 6.28 -15.03 -18.72
C LYS A 320 5.67 -13.86 -19.48
N GLU A 321 5.75 -13.88 -20.79
CA GLU A 321 4.97 -12.95 -21.62
C GLU A 321 3.50 -13.14 -21.28
N ASN A 322 2.85 -12.10 -20.79
CA ASN A 322 1.39 -12.08 -20.61
C ASN A 322 0.76 -11.97 -22.00
N LYS A 323 0.54 -13.09 -22.66
CA LYS A 323 -0.22 -13.14 -23.89
C LYS A 323 -1.70 -13.07 -23.53
N THR A 324 -2.34 -11.97 -23.84
CA THR A 324 -3.80 -11.83 -23.71
C THR A 324 -4.43 -12.27 -25.03
N ILE A 325 -5.27 -13.30 -24.99
CA ILE A 325 -6.04 -13.74 -26.17
C ILE A 325 -7.35 -12.97 -26.16
N ILE A 326 -7.52 -12.04 -27.10
CA ILE A 326 -8.79 -11.34 -27.35
C ILE A 326 -9.32 -11.85 -28.72
N ASN A 327 -10.51 -12.45 -28.73
CA ASN A 327 -11.17 -12.98 -29.93
C ASN A 327 -10.32 -13.98 -30.77
N GLY A 328 -9.47 -14.79 -30.09
CA GLY A 328 -8.63 -15.77 -30.78
C GLY A 328 -7.35 -15.21 -31.40
N ILE A 329 -7.02 -13.94 -31.17
CA ILE A 329 -5.78 -13.29 -31.63
C ILE A 329 -4.89 -13.08 -30.40
N GLU A 330 -3.64 -13.57 -30.46
CA GLU A 330 -2.61 -13.29 -29.44
C GLU A 330 -2.15 -11.83 -29.59
N ILE A 331 -2.35 -11.00 -28.56
CA ILE A 331 -1.88 -9.61 -28.49
C ILE A 331 -0.85 -9.53 -27.38
N ASN A 332 0.35 -9.01 -27.68
CA ASN A 332 1.35 -8.68 -26.68
C ASN A 332 0.91 -7.42 -25.92
N ALA A 333 1.00 -7.45 -24.59
CA ALA A 333 0.54 -6.36 -23.72
C ALA A 333 1.26 -5.01 -23.97
N GLU A 334 2.39 -4.99 -24.66
CA GLU A 334 3.09 -3.76 -25.05
C GLU A 334 2.44 -2.97 -26.20
N GLN A 335 1.48 -3.54 -26.92
CA GLN A 335 0.84 -2.88 -28.07
C GLN A 335 -0.46 -2.12 -27.74
N THR A 336 -0.95 -2.21 -26.52
CA THR A 336 -2.22 -1.56 -26.11
C THR A 336 -2.04 -0.12 -25.59
N LEU A 337 -0.83 0.40 -25.53
CA LEU A 337 -0.58 1.76 -25.00
C LEU A 337 -0.46 2.87 -26.08
N PHE A 338 -0.58 2.53 -27.37
CA PHE A 338 -0.44 3.52 -28.46
C PHE A 338 -1.41 3.26 -29.61
N SER A 339 -2.71 3.16 -29.32
CA SER A 339 -3.71 3.32 -30.39
C SER A 339 -4.98 3.95 -29.83
N GLU A 340 -5.11 5.24 -30.12
CA GLU A 340 -6.24 6.17 -30.06
C GLU A 340 -6.73 6.63 -28.70
#